data_0a20bd13e09db82e794a1ab046965111
#
_entry.id   0a20bd13e09db82e794a1ab046965111
#
_cell.length_a   1.000
_cell.length_b   1.000
_cell.length_c   1.000
_cell.angle_alpha   90.00
_cell.angle_beta   90.00
_cell.angle_gamma   90.00
#
_symmetry.space_group_name_H-M   'P 1'
#
loop_
_entity.id
_entity.type
_entity.pdbx_description
1 polymer ?
#
loop_
_entity_poly.entity_id
_entity_poly.type
_entity_poly.pdbx_seq_one_letter_code
_entity_poly.pdbx_strand_id
1 'polypeptide(L)'
;FINCRGLIHLRGCSFSCQWDDCTNIHGWYSVCRERLSSNSVLLWSNYRTDFAVPGMTMELVDHSNMMPYGKAVVSGVEKLNADLSIVTFAEDLPESLKAGDVVADADADPDVIIEGCTFVKNRARGILLGSAGKVVVRDSYFHSAGSAILFEGDGNFWFERAGVRDVTITGNSFVNCLHGSREWGKACIEVHSGIPDRESSLYHSNITVTDNLFDGFDPRILDMYCVDGLVFEGNTIRVNSDYTSDVPADAGHFVTEHCRNVRISQ
;
A
#
# COMPACT_ATOMS: atom_id res chain seq x y z
N PHE A 1 -9.31 1.67 7.42
CA PHE A 1 -9.59 0.22 7.56
C PHE A 1 -8.26 -0.46 7.90
N ILE A 2 -8.12 -0.89 9.16
CA ILE A 2 -6.85 -1.43 9.70
C ILE A 2 -7.05 -2.88 10.11
N ASN A 3 -6.15 -3.78 9.73
CA ASN A 3 -6.19 -5.21 10.04
C ASN A 3 -7.55 -5.87 9.76
N CYS A 4 -8.21 -5.47 8.69
CA CYS A 4 -9.48 -6.06 8.28
C CYS A 4 -9.27 -7.44 7.64
N ARG A 5 -10.32 -8.27 7.67
CA ARG A 5 -10.39 -9.57 7.00
C ARG A 5 -11.68 -9.65 6.19
N GLY A 6 -11.75 -10.58 5.26
CA GLY A 6 -12.93 -10.78 4.41
C GLY A 6 -13.06 -9.74 3.32
N LEU A 7 -14.13 -8.97 3.25
CA LEU A 7 -14.43 -8.04 2.16
C LEU A 7 -14.65 -6.61 2.68
N ILE A 8 -13.94 -5.65 2.09
CA ILE A 8 -14.23 -4.22 2.16
C ILE A 8 -14.90 -3.82 0.86
N HIS A 9 -16.16 -3.39 0.90
CA HIS A 9 -16.90 -2.99 -0.28
C HIS A 9 -17.44 -1.56 -0.12
N LEU A 10 -16.86 -0.63 -0.86
CA LEU A 10 -17.32 0.75 -0.98
C LEU A 10 -18.05 0.91 -2.30
N ARG A 11 -19.35 1.17 -2.24
CA ARG A 11 -20.21 1.31 -3.43
C ARG A 11 -21.02 2.58 -3.39
N GLY A 12 -20.89 3.42 -4.43
CA GLY A 12 -21.65 4.65 -4.57
C GLY A 12 -21.39 5.66 -3.44
N CYS A 13 -20.24 5.59 -2.79
CA CYS A 13 -19.87 6.47 -1.70
C CYS A 13 -19.29 7.80 -2.21
N SER A 14 -19.47 8.87 -1.44
CA SER A 14 -18.84 10.16 -1.71
C SER A 14 -17.98 10.58 -0.53
N PHE A 15 -16.70 10.84 -0.80
CA PHE A 15 -15.71 11.32 0.15
C PHE A 15 -15.29 12.73 -0.26
N SER A 16 -15.48 13.69 0.64
CA SER A 16 -15.12 15.07 0.32
C SER A 16 -14.67 15.85 1.54
N CYS A 17 -13.76 16.79 1.34
CA CYS A 17 -13.31 17.73 2.35
C CYS A 17 -12.63 17.11 3.59
N GLN A 18 -12.01 15.94 3.46
CA GLN A 18 -11.19 15.37 4.52
C GLN A 18 -9.90 16.20 4.71
N TRP A 19 -9.42 16.26 5.95
CA TRP A 19 -8.15 16.91 6.27
C TRP A 19 -6.92 16.11 5.86
N ASP A 20 -7.12 14.86 5.47
CA ASP A 20 -6.09 13.92 5.06
C ASP A 20 -6.59 13.11 3.86
N ASP A 21 -6.17 11.86 3.72
CA ASP A 21 -6.62 10.95 2.66
C ASP A 21 -8.11 10.66 2.77
N CYS A 22 -8.75 10.37 1.65
CA CYS A 22 -10.18 10.01 1.70
C CYS A 22 -10.40 8.66 2.37
N THR A 23 -9.55 7.67 2.09
CA THR A 23 -9.51 6.39 2.80
C THR A 23 -8.09 5.83 2.84
N ASN A 24 -7.79 5.02 3.87
CA ASN A 24 -6.58 4.24 3.98
C ASN A 24 -6.95 2.80 4.37
N ILE A 25 -6.44 1.82 3.63
CA ILE A 25 -6.66 0.39 3.83
C ILE A 25 -5.29 -0.27 3.98
N HIS A 26 -5.00 -0.80 5.16
CA HIS A 26 -3.72 -1.44 5.44
C HIS A 26 -3.80 -2.46 6.57
N GLY A 27 -2.83 -3.33 6.63
CA GLY A 27 -2.53 -4.14 7.80
C GLY A 27 -1.55 -3.43 8.72
N TRP A 28 -0.94 -4.18 9.63
CA TRP A 28 -0.11 -3.65 10.67
C TRP A 28 1.18 -4.42 10.82
N TYR A 29 2.30 -3.74 10.98
CA TYR A 29 3.58 -4.33 11.34
C TYR A 29 3.92 -4.10 12.80
N SER A 30 4.39 -5.16 13.48
CA SER A 30 5.13 -5.08 14.74
C SER A 30 6.59 -5.40 14.49
N VAL A 31 7.47 -4.73 15.22
CA VAL A 31 8.92 -4.84 15.04
C VAL A 31 9.49 -5.87 16.00
N CYS A 32 10.26 -6.82 15.50
CA CYS A 32 11.10 -7.70 16.30
C CYS A 32 12.24 -6.86 16.91
N ARG A 33 12.22 -6.67 18.22
CA ARG A 33 13.28 -5.97 18.95
C ARG A 33 14.41 -6.89 19.35
N GLU A 34 14.05 -8.11 19.73
CA GLU A 34 15.01 -9.09 20.21
C GLU A 34 14.46 -10.51 20.03
N ARG A 35 15.31 -11.45 19.67
CA ARG A 35 15.03 -12.89 19.71
C ARG A 35 15.42 -13.42 21.08
N LEU A 36 14.45 -13.91 21.83
CA LEU A 36 14.65 -14.36 23.20
C LEU A 36 15.00 -15.85 23.30
N SER A 37 14.48 -16.65 22.34
CA SER A 37 14.78 -18.09 22.25
C SER A 37 14.66 -18.57 20.79
N SER A 38 14.69 -19.90 20.57
CA SER A 38 14.46 -20.46 19.23
C SER A 38 13.07 -20.13 18.69
N ASN A 39 12.07 -19.93 19.55
CA ASN A 39 10.68 -19.74 19.20
C ASN A 39 10.00 -18.55 19.88
N SER A 40 10.73 -17.62 20.49
CA SER A 40 10.14 -16.43 21.11
C SER A 40 10.90 -15.15 20.80
N VAL A 41 10.16 -14.06 20.68
CA VAL A 41 10.67 -12.73 20.36
C VAL A 41 10.03 -11.66 21.23
N LEU A 42 10.76 -10.58 21.46
CA LEU A 42 10.22 -9.33 21.98
C LEU A 42 9.71 -8.48 20.80
N LEU A 43 8.42 -8.26 20.73
CA LEU A 43 7.78 -7.41 19.73
C LEU A 43 7.45 -6.04 20.29
N TRP A 44 7.67 -5.03 19.50
CA TRP A 44 7.21 -3.66 19.71
C TRP A 44 6.15 -3.27 18.69
N SER A 45 5.08 -2.65 19.14
CA SER A 45 3.98 -2.17 18.29
C SER A 45 3.73 -0.69 18.51
N ASN A 46 3.84 0.10 17.46
CA ASN A 46 3.73 1.57 17.51
C ASN A 46 2.37 2.07 18.07
N TYR A 47 1.31 1.33 17.85
CA TYR A 47 -0.05 1.79 18.11
C TYR A 47 -0.72 1.09 19.29
N ARG A 48 0.04 0.51 20.18
CA ARG A 48 -0.45 -0.14 21.40
C ARG A 48 -1.50 -1.20 21.15
N THR A 49 -1.32 -1.95 20.06
CA THR A 49 -2.31 -2.93 19.64
C THR A 49 -2.01 -4.30 20.25
N ASP A 50 -3.02 -4.87 20.89
CA ASP A 50 -3.00 -6.26 21.36
C ASP A 50 -3.46 -7.19 20.21
N PHE A 51 -2.79 -7.11 19.06
CA PHE A 51 -3.26 -7.85 17.90
C PHE A 51 -2.77 -9.31 17.87
N ALA A 52 -1.64 -9.62 18.52
CA ALA A 52 -1.12 -10.96 18.61
C ALA A 52 -1.96 -11.81 19.58
N VAL A 53 -2.52 -12.90 19.11
CA VAL A 53 -3.28 -13.84 19.93
C VAL A 53 -2.87 -15.28 19.62
N PRO A 54 -2.92 -16.21 20.59
CA PRO A 54 -2.65 -17.61 20.33
C PRO A 54 -3.53 -18.18 19.20
N GLY A 55 -2.91 -18.93 18.29
CA GLY A 55 -3.54 -19.46 17.08
C GLY A 55 -3.46 -18.56 15.85
N MET A 56 -3.07 -17.30 15.99
CA MET A 56 -2.82 -16.40 14.85
C MET A 56 -1.57 -16.84 14.07
N THR A 57 -1.65 -16.81 12.76
CA THR A 57 -0.49 -16.95 11.87
C THR A 57 0.13 -15.59 11.61
N MET A 58 1.38 -15.42 11.93
CA MET A 58 2.15 -14.23 11.61
C MET A 58 3.05 -14.46 10.40
N GLU A 59 3.05 -13.49 9.49
CA GLU A 59 4.02 -13.38 8.41
C GLU A 59 5.29 -12.72 8.93
N LEU A 60 6.45 -13.25 8.55
CA LEU A 60 7.78 -12.74 8.91
C LEU A 60 8.35 -12.00 7.69
N VAL A 61 8.76 -10.77 7.86
CA VAL A 61 9.15 -9.87 6.76
C VAL A 61 10.50 -9.23 7.04
N ASP A 62 11.42 -9.30 6.09
CA ASP A 62 12.70 -8.61 6.15
C ASP A 62 12.48 -7.10 6.01
N HIS A 63 12.81 -6.33 7.03
CA HIS A 63 12.61 -4.88 7.05
C HIS A 63 13.44 -4.12 6.03
N SER A 64 14.50 -4.72 5.48
CA SER A 64 15.34 -4.03 4.51
C SER A 64 14.70 -3.95 3.13
N ASN A 65 14.00 -4.99 2.71
CA ASN A 65 13.38 -5.08 1.38
C ASN A 65 11.87 -5.31 1.42
N MET A 66 11.28 -5.41 2.61
CA MET A 66 9.85 -5.63 2.84
C MET A 66 9.31 -6.96 2.26
N MET A 67 10.20 -7.92 1.95
CA MET A 67 9.80 -9.20 1.40
C MET A 67 9.51 -10.22 2.51
N PRO A 68 8.38 -10.92 2.44
CA PRO A 68 8.09 -11.99 3.38
C PRO A 68 9.01 -13.19 3.12
N TYR A 69 9.52 -13.80 4.19
CA TYR A 69 10.40 -14.96 4.11
C TYR A 69 9.93 -16.17 4.94
N GLY A 70 8.82 -16.03 5.67
CA GLY A 70 8.27 -17.12 6.45
C GLY A 70 6.95 -16.78 7.12
N LYS A 71 6.35 -17.80 7.72
CA LYS A 71 5.17 -17.68 8.58
C LYS A 71 5.36 -18.52 9.85
N ALA A 72 4.77 -18.08 10.95
CA ALA A 72 4.81 -18.79 12.23
C ALA A 72 3.50 -18.64 12.99
N VAL A 73 3.07 -19.69 13.69
CA VAL A 73 1.82 -19.69 14.46
C VAL A 73 2.10 -19.28 15.90
N VAL A 74 1.40 -18.28 16.39
CA VAL A 74 1.49 -17.81 17.78
C VAL A 74 0.94 -18.87 18.73
N SER A 75 1.72 -19.28 19.73
CA SER A 75 1.30 -20.21 20.79
C SER A 75 1.06 -19.50 22.12
N GLY A 76 1.68 -18.36 22.36
CA GLY A 76 1.53 -17.58 23.58
C GLY A 76 1.91 -16.13 23.43
N VAL A 77 1.30 -15.28 24.24
CA VAL A 77 1.59 -13.84 24.28
C VAL A 77 1.64 -13.41 25.75
N GLU A 78 2.74 -12.76 26.13
CA GLU A 78 2.90 -12.09 27.40
C GLU A 78 3.04 -10.58 27.16
N LYS A 79 2.06 -9.81 27.59
CA LYS A 79 2.08 -8.35 27.48
C LYS A 79 2.92 -7.75 28.60
N LEU A 80 4.00 -7.04 28.25
CA LEU A 80 4.88 -6.39 29.22
C LEU A 80 4.39 -4.96 29.55
N ASN A 81 3.94 -4.22 28.55
CA ASN A 81 3.38 -2.87 28.69
C ASN A 81 2.50 -2.53 27.46
N ALA A 82 2.21 -1.24 27.25
CA ALA A 82 1.35 -0.81 26.15
C ALA A 82 1.93 -1.11 24.75
N ASP A 83 3.26 -1.14 24.63
CA ASP A 83 3.95 -1.18 23.35
C ASP A 83 4.76 -2.48 23.15
N LEU A 84 5.06 -3.22 24.23
CA LEU A 84 5.94 -4.39 24.21
C LEU A 84 5.21 -5.66 24.65
N SER A 85 5.42 -6.71 23.90
CA SER A 85 4.93 -8.05 24.21
C SER A 85 5.99 -9.10 23.89
N ILE A 86 6.08 -10.16 24.72
CA ILE A 86 6.79 -11.36 24.35
C ILE A 86 5.82 -12.27 23.61
N VAL A 87 6.15 -12.64 22.39
CA VAL A 87 5.37 -13.55 21.57
C VAL A 87 6.13 -14.84 21.39
N THR A 88 5.48 -15.95 21.77
CA THR A 88 6.01 -17.31 21.61
C THR A 88 5.28 -17.99 20.47
N PHE A 89 6.01 -18.68 19.61
CA PHE A 89 5.47 -19.39 18.45
C PHE A 89 5.44 -20.89 18.72
N ALA A 90 4.61 -21.61 17.99
CA ALA A 90 4.45 -23.06 18.14
C ALA A 90 5.66 -23.84 17.65
N GLU A 91 6.42 -23.27 16.71
CA GLU A 91 7.58 -23.86 16.08
C GLU A 91 8.79 -22.94 16.23
N ASP A 92 10.00 -23.50 15.99
CA ASP A 92 11.21 -22.69 15.94
C ASP A 92 11.17 -21.71 14.78
N LEU A 93 11.55 -20.47 15.05
CA LEU A 93 11.62 -19.41 14.07
C LEU A 93 12.85 -19.58 13.17
N PRO A 94 12.79 -19.16 11.90
CA PRO A 94 13.94 -19.17 11.01
C PRO A 94 15.15 -18.48 11.64
N GLU A 95 16.36 -19.01 11.41
CA GLU A 95 17.61 -18.38 11.89
C GLU A 95 17.83 -16.98 11.29
N SER A 96 17.24 -16.72 10.12
CA SER A 96 17.29 -15.43 9.44
C SER A 96 16.54 -14.31 10.17
N LEU A 97 15.61 -14.64 11.09
CA LEU A 97 14.88 -13.62 11.86
C LEU A 97 15.84 -12.84 12.76
N LYS A 98 15.89 -11.55 12.55
CA LYS A 98 16.80 -10.61 13.24
C LYS A 98 16.04 -9.43 13.84
N ALA A 99 16.69 -8.72 14.75
CA ALA A 99 16.18 -7.44 15.25
C ALA A 99 16.01 -6.43 14.10
N GLY A 100 14.89 -5.74 14.10
CA GLY A 100 14.46 -4.85 13.03
C GLY A 100 13.47 -5.46 12.06
N ASP A 101 13.47 -6.78 11.87
CA ASP A 101 12.46 -7.44 11.05
C ASP A 101 11.06 -7.19 11.60
N VAL A 102 10.07 -7.21 10.71
CA VAL A 102 8.69 -6.95 11.09
C VAL A 102 7.82 -8.19 10.93
N VAL A 103 6.77 -8.25 11.74
CA VAL A 103 5.79 -9.33 11.69
C VAL A 103 4.39 -8.74 11.58
N ALA A 104 3.50 -9.45 10.89
CA ALA A 104 2.13 -9.02 10.68
C ALA A 104 1.14 -10.20 10.75
N ASP A 105 -0.13 -9.92 10.99
CA ASP A 105 -1.21 -10.89 10.82
C ASP A 105 -1.29 -11.32 9.34
N ALA A 106 -1.00 -12.59 9.08
CA ALA A 106 -1.00 -13.14 7.72
C ALA A 106 -2.40 -13.27 7.09
N ASP A 107 -3.45 -13.09 7.88
CA ASP A 107 -4.84 -13.18 7.44
C ASP A 107 -5.51 -11.80 7.32
N ALA A 108 -4.80 -10.71 7.65
CA ALA A 108 -5.30 -9.34 7.55
C ALA A 108 -5.16 -8.78 6.12
N ASP A 109 -5.64 -9.53 5.13
CA ASP A 109 -5.64 -9.21 3.71
C ASP A 109 -7.08 -9.28 3.16
N PRO A 110 -7.92 -8.25 3.40
CA PRO A 110 -9.28 -8.23 2.87
C PRO A 110 -9.27 -8.15 1.35
N ASP A 111 -10.25 -8.76 0.71
CA ASP A 111 -10.63 -8.34 -0.64
C ASP A 111 -11.19 -6.91 -0.57
N VAL A 112 -10.90 -6.10 -1.59
CA VAL A 112 -11.33 -4.70 -1.64
C VAL A 112 -12.05 -4.43 -2.95
N ILE A 113 -13.28 -3.93 -2.88
CA ILE A 113 -14.04 -3.45 -4.03
C ILE A 113 -14.44 -2.00 -3.78
N ILE A 114 -13.98 -1.11 -4.66
CA ILE A 114 -14.36 0.31 -4.68
C ILE A 114 -15.00 0.58 -6.03
N GLU A 115 -16.31 0.86 -6.04
CA GLU A 115 -17.06 1.05 -7.28
C GLU A 115 -18.06 2.19 -7.24
N GLY A 116 -18.11 2.98 -8.32
CA GLY A 116 -19.07 4.09 -8.45
C GLY A 116 -18.90 5.16 -7.38
N CYS A 117 -17.70 5.32 -6.83
CA CYS A 117 -17.41 6.25 -5.74
C CYS A 117 -16.87 7.59 -6.25
N THR A 118 -16.94 8.61 -5.41
CA THR A 118 -16.42 9.96 -5.70
C THR A 118 -15.46 10.38 -4.59
N PHE A 119 -14.24 10.79 -4.98
CA PHE A 119 -13.17 11.23 -4.08
C PHE A 119 -12.71 12.63 -4.49
N VAL A 120 -13.11 13.65 -3.72
CA VAL A 120 -12.92 15.06 -4.14
C VAL A 120 -12.61 15.98 -2.97
N LYS A 121 -11.86 17.07 -3.25
CA LYS A 121 -11.67 18.21 -2.33
C LYS A 121 -11.05 17.81 -0.97
N ASN A 122 -10.35 16.71 -0.90
CA ASN A 122 -9.58 16.36 0.27
C ASN A 122 -8.22 17.08 0.26
N ARG A 123 -7.59 17.17 1.41
CA ARG A 123 -6.31 17.88 1.55
C ARG A 123 -5.13 17.10 0.98
N ALA A 124 -5.14 15.77 1.07
CA ALA A 124 -4.02 14.93 0.69
C ALA A 124 -4.36 14.01 -0.50
N ARG A 125 -4.24 12.71 -0.35
CA ARG A 125 -4.43 11.73 -1.43
C ARG A 125 -5.89 11.27 -1.51
N GLY A 126 -6.24 10.65 -2.63
CA GLY A 126 -7.55 10.01 -2.80
C GLY A 126 -7.66 8.78 -1.89
N ILE A 127 -7.09 7.66 -2.31
CA ILE A 127 -7.12 6.42 -1.55
C ILE A 127 -5.72 5.83 -1.39
N LEU A 128 -5.43 5.30 -0.20
CA LEU A 128 -4.28 4.45 0.06
C LEU A 128 -4.76 2.99 0.06
N LEU A 129 -4.09 2.17 -0.74
CA LEU A 129 -4.43 0.76 -0.91
C LEU A 129 -3.29 -0.13 -0.45
N GLY A 130 -3.57 -0.99 0.53
CA GLY A 130 -2.62 -1.92 1.07
C GLY A 130 -3.28 -3.21 1.50
N SER A 131 -3.53 -4.13 0.56
CA SER A 131 -4.01 -5.48 0.85
C SER A 131 -3.42 -6.47 -0.15
N ALA A 132 -3.00 -7.63 0.33
CA ALA A 132 -2.60 -8.75 -0.52
C ALA A 132 -3.80 -9.60 -1.00
N GLY A 133 -5.03 -9.27 -0.61
CA GLY A 133 -6.26 -9.78 -1.21
C GLY A 133 -6.51 -9.21 -2.61
N LYS A 134 -7.62 -9.59 -3.21
CA LYS A 134 -8.02 -9.04 -4.51
C LYS A 134 -8.56 -7.62 -4.36
N VAL A 135 -7.96 -6.66 -5.09
CA VAL A 135 -8.34 -5.25 -5.08
C VAL A 135 -8.93 -4.85 -6.42
N VAL A 136 -10.13 -4.28 -6.42
CA VAL A 136 -10.79 -3.74 -7.62
C VAL A 136 -11.23 -2.31 -7.34
N VAL A 137 -10.74 -1.35 -8.16
CA VAL A 137 -11.20 0.04 -8.15
C VAL A 137 -11.79 0.33 -9.53
N ARG A 138 -13.09 0.59 -9.58
CA ARG A 138 -13.77 0.77 -10.87
C ARG A 138 -14.86 1.84 -10.86
N ASP A 139 -15.12 2.38 -12.05
CA ASP A 139 -16.26 3.27 -12.32
C ASP A 139 -16.35 4.44 -11.33
N SER A 140 -15.20 4.91 -10.82
CA SER A 140 -15.10 5.92 -9.77
C SER A 140 -14.46 7.21 -10.30
N TYR A 141 -14.74 8.31 -9.60
CA TYR A 141 -14.26 9.64 -9.95
C TYR A 141 -13.28 10.17 -8.90
N PHE A 142 -12.14 10.67 -9.36
CA PHE A 142 -11.08 11.22 -8.52
C PHE A 142 -10.73 12.65 -8.93
N HIS A 143 -10.67 13.55 -7.94
CA HIS A 143 -10.13 14.88 -8.04
C HIS A 143 -9.43 15.21 -6.72
N SER A 144 -8.23 14.69 -6.53
CA SER A 144 -7.47 14.74 -5.28
C SER A 144 -6.34 15.75 -5.32
N ALA A 145 -6.02 16.35 -4.19
CA ALA A 145 -4.91 17.31 -4.09
C ALA A 145 -3.55 16.64 -4.32
N GLY A 146 -3.38 15.40 -3.89
CA GLY A 146 -2.23 14.54 -4.17
C GLY A 146 -2.56 13.43 -5.16
N SER A 147 -1.86 12.30 -5.04
CA SER A 147 -2.14 11.12 -5.83
C SER A 147 -3.56 10.64 -5.67
N ALA A 148 -4.19 10.20 -6.74
CA ALA A 148 -5.53 9.63 -6.67
C ALA A 148 -5.50 8.25 -5.99
N ILE A 149 -4.51 7.44 -6.34
CA ILE A 149 -4.28 6.11 -5.74
C ILE A 149 -2.82 5.99 -5.35
N LEU A 150 -2.59 5.66 -4.09
CA LEU A 150 -1.27 5.44 -3.53
C LEU A 150 -1.16 4.01 -2.99
N PHE A 151 -0.08 3.32 -3.37
CA PHE A 151 0.35 2.08 -2.76
C PHE A 151 1.49 2.38 -1.80
N GLU A 152 1.26 2.20 -0.53
CA GLU A 152 2.23 2.48 0.53
C GLU A 152 2.66 1.19 1.23
N GLY A 153 3.26 1.33 2.38
CA GLY A 153 3.70 0.27 3.27
C GLY A 153 5.15 0.46 3.66
N ASP A 154 5.41 0.37 4.95
CA ASP A 154 6.76 0.43 5.47
C ASP A 154 6.89 -0.25 6.83
N GLY A 155 8.08 -0.75 7.12
CA GLY A 155 8.44 -1.33 8.41
C GLY A 155 9.25 -0.38 9.30
N ASN A 156 9.36 0.92 8.97
CA ASN A 156 10.35 1.81 9.58
C ASN A 156 9.78 3.07 10.19
N PHE A 157 8.64 3.55 9.70
CA PHE A 157 8.07 4.83 10.13
C PHE A 157 6.58 4.72 10.50
N TRP A 158 5.71 4.39 9.54
CA TRP A 158 4.27 4.22 9.79
C TRP A 158 3.93 2.81 10.27
N PHE A 159 4.75 1.82 9.94
CA PHE A 159 4.53 0.40 10.25
C PHE A 159 3.23 -0.13 9.65
N GLU A 160 2.88 0.36 8.48
CA GLU A 160 1.71 -0.06 7.72
C GLU A 160 2.07 -1.23 6.79
N ARG A 161 1.37 -2.35 6.93
CA ARG A 161 1.47 -3.48 6.03
C ARG A 161 0.53 -3.25 4.86
N ALA A 162 1.09 -2.96 3.68
CA ALA A 162 0.31 -2.52 2.54
C ALA A 162 0.75 -3.11 1.18
N GLY A 163 1.57 -4.16 1.17
CA GLY A 163 1.99 -4.83 -0.08
C GLY A 163 0.79 -5.43 -0.81
N VAL A 164 0.58 -5.03 -2.08
CA VAL A 164 -0.54 -5.52 -2.91
C VAL A 164 -0.11 -6.68 -3.80
N ARG A 165 -1.07 -7.58 -4.17
CA ARG A 165 -0.79 -8.79 -4.95
C ARG A 165 -1.67 -8.99 -6.18
N ASP A 166 -2.85 -8.41 -6.23
CA ASP A 166 -3.81 -8.54 -7.33
C ASP A 166 -4.69 -7.29 -7.37
N VAL A 167 -4.33 -6.32 -8.22
CA VAL A 167 -5.01 -5.03 -8.32
C VAL A 167 -5.52 -4.79 -9.72
N THR A 168 -6.80 -4.44 -9.83
CA THR A 168 -7.42 -3.98 -11.07
C THR A 168 -8.00 -2.58 -10.87
N ILE A 169 -7.56 -1.63 -11.69
CA ILE A 169 -8.03 -0.24 -11.73
C ILE A 169 -8.61 0.00 -13.12
N THR A 170 -9.94 0.09 -13.25
CA THR A 170 -10.58 0.11 -14.57
C THR A 170 -11.82 1.02 -14.61
N GLY A 171 -12.04 1.69 -15.75
CA GLY A 171 -13.24 2.50 -15.97
C GLY A 171 -13.35 3.76 -15.10
N ASN A 172 -12.27 4.18 -14.45
CA ASN A 172 -12.26 5.35 -13.58
C ASN A 172 -11.97 6.64 -14.35
N SER A 173 -12.39 7.77 -13.78
CA SER A 173 -12.05 9.12 -14.25
C SER A 173 -11.15 9.80 -13.22
N PHE A 174 -9.91 10.08 -13.60
CA PHE A 174 -8.95 10.85 -12.84
C PHE A 174 -8.85 12.25 -13.43
N VAL A 175 -9.44 13.24 -12.75
CA VAL A 175 -9.57 14.60 -13.29
C VAL A 175 -8.79 15.57 -12.42
N ASN A 176 -7.80 16.24 -13.01
CA ASN A 176 -6.97 17.23 -12.34
C ASN A 176 -6.48 16.81 -10.93
N CYS A 177 -6.05 15.56 -10.78
CA CYS A 177 -5.34 15.14 -9.59
C CYS A 177 -3.98 15.83 -9.49
N LEU A 178 -3.34 15.83 -8.30
CA LEU A 178 -2.04 16.47 -8.04
C LEU A 178 -2.09 18.02 -8.00
N HIS A 179 -3.26 18.63 -7.78
CA HIS A 179 -3.38 20.08 -7.74
C HIS A 179 -2.92 20.74 -6.42
N GLY A 180 -2.50 19.93 -5.44
CA GLY A 180 -1.99 20.40 -4.15
C GLY A 180 -0.46 20.36 -4.06
N SER A 181 0.05 20.04 -2.86
CA SER A 181 1.48 19.92 -2.62
C SER A 181 2.06 18.63 -3.22
N ARG A 182 3.29 18.71 -3.76
CA ARG A 182 4.06 17.53 -4.19
C ARG A 182 4.42 16.54 -3.08
N GLU A 183 4.29 16.95 -1.83
CA GLU A 183 4.42 16.05 -0.69
C GLU A 183 3.28 15.00 -0.64
N TRP A 184 2.15 15.31 -1.29
CA TRP A 184 0.98 14.43 -1.35
C TRP A 184 0.93 13.53 -2.58
N GLY A 185 1.90 13.63 -3.47
CA GLY A 185 1.99 12.76 -4.63
C GLY A 185 2.86 13.29 -5.76
N LYS A 186 3.50 12.36 -6.47
CA LYS A 186 4.35 12.63 -7.64
C LYS A 186 3.68 12.23 -8.94
N ALA A 187 2.71 11.31 -8.88
CA ALA A 187 1.95 10.84 -10.03
C ALA A 187 0.50 10.57 -9.64
N CYS A 188 -0.38 10.46 -10.63
CA CYS A 188 -1.79 10.19 -10.40
C CYS A 188 -2.00 8.85 -9.67
N ILE A 189 -1.26 7.81 -10.07
CA ILE A 189 -1.17 6.52 -9.38
C ILE A 189 0.30 6.26 -9.07
N GLU A 190 0.65 6.04 -7.81
CA GLU A 190 2.03 5.86 -7.43
C GLU A 190 2.25 4.81 -6.34
N VAL A 191 3.47 4.28 -6.29
CA VAL A 191 4.02 3.55 -5.14
C VAL A 191 4.84 4.53 -4.30
N HIS A 192 4.58 4.58 -2.99
CA HIS A 192 5.34 5.39 -2.04
C HIS A 192 5.76 4.57 -0.81
N SER A 193 6.10 3.32 -1.02
CA SER A 193 6.49 2.40 0.06
C SER A 193 7.89 2.68 0.59
N GLY A 194 8.02 2.60 1.91
CA GLY A 194 9.30 2.78 2.60
C GLY A 194 10.18 1.53 2.52
N ILE A 195 10.76 1.27 1.36
CA ILE A 195 11.62 0.11 1.08
C ILE A 195 13.08 0.57 1.04
N PRO A 196 13.91 0.25 2.05
CA PRO A 196 15.32 0.65 2.09
C PRO A 196 16.17 0.07 0.97
N ASP A 197 16.02 -1.23 0.68
CA ASP A 197 16.70 -1.94 -0.41
C ASP A 197 15.73 -2.28 -1.53
N ARG A 198 15.56 -1.36 -2.47
CA ARG A 198 14.66 -1.52 -3.62
C ARG A 198 15.19 -2.51 -4.66
N GLU A 199 16.50 -2.73 -4.73
CA GLU A 199 17.09 -3.63 -5.73
C GLU A 199 16.69 -5.10 -5.49
N SER A 200 16.53 -5.48 -4.23
CA SER A 200 16.14 -6.83 -3.84
C SER A 200 14.65 -7.00 -3.56
N SER A 201 13.82 -5.97 -3.84
CA SER A 201 12.40 -5.96 -3.50
C SER A 201 11.49 -6.05 -4.72
N LEU A 202 10.44 -6.85 -4.57
CA LEU A 202 9.23 -6.85 -5.42
C LEU A 202 8.02 -6.85 -4.50
N TYR A 203 7.93 -5.81 -3.68
CA TYR A 203 6.94 -5.70 -2.60
C TYR A 203 5.50 -5.70 -3.11
N HIS A 204 5.27 -5.16 -4.30
CA HIS A 204 3.97 -5.15 -4.96
C HIS A 204 3.95 -6.08 -6.17
N SER A 205 2.77 -6.61 -6.52
CA SER A 205 2.64 -7.43 -7.73
C SER A 205 1.27 -7.33 -8.39
N ASN A 206 1.24 -7.66 -9.69
CA ASN A 206 0.04 -7.80 -10.53
C ASN A 206 -0.89 -6.59 -10.44
N ILE A 207 -0.42 -5.43 -10.87
CA ILE A 207 -1.19 -4.19 -10.95
C ILE A 207 -1.61 -3.97 -12.41
N THR A 208 -2.93 -3.95 -12.65
CA THR A 208 -3.54 -3.74 -13.97
C THR A 208 -4.34 -2.43 -13.95
N VAL A 209 -4.00 -1.52 -14.86
CA VAL A 209 -4.65 -0.21 -15.05
C VAL A 209 -5.16 -0.14 -16.47
N THR A 210 -6.49 -0.26 -16.66
CA THR A 210 -7.10 -0.36 -18.00
C THR A 210 -8.36 0.48 -18.13
N ASP A 211 -8.61 0.97 -19.34
CA ASP A 211 -9.87 1.63 -19.71
C ASP A 211 -10.23 2.83 -18.84
N ASN A 212 -9.25 3.51 -18.27
CA ASN A 212 -9.45 4.72 -17.47
C ASN A 212 -9.28 5.99 -18.32
N LEU A 213 -9.90 7.07 -17.84
CA LEU A 213 -9.66 8.43 -18.31
C LEU A 213 -8.74 9.17 -17.34
N PHE A 214 -7.58 9.60 -17.81
CA PHE A 214 -6.71 10.54 -17.14
C PHE A 214 -6.83 11.89 -17.85
N ASP A 215 -7.55 12.84 -17.25
CA ASP A 215 -7.76 14.20 -17.79
C ASP A 215 -7.20 15.22 -16.79
N GLY A 216 -5.98 15.66 -17.01
CA GLY A 216 -5.29 16.47 -16.02
C GLY A 216 -4.23 17.41 -16.62
N PHE A 217 -3.85 18.39 -15.84
CA PHE A 217 -2.82 19.38 -16.17
C PHE A 217 -1.40 18.83 -15.94
N ASP A 218 -1.25 17.83 -15.06
CA ASP A 218 0.03 17.23 -14.74
C ASP A 218 0.29 16.02 -15.66
N PRO A 219 1.44 15.95 -16.32
CA PRO A 219 1.73 14.86 -17.25
C PRO A 219 2.01 13.51 -16.55
N ARG A 220 2.27 13.50 -15.26
CA ARG A 220 2.72 12.31 -14.53
C ARG A 220 1.53 11.41 -14.16
N ILE A 221 1.42 10.27 -14.82
CA ILE A 221 0.33 9.29 -14.62
C ILE A 221 0.73 8.19 -13.65
N LEU A 222 1.89 7.54 -13.88
CA LEU A 222 2.41 6.48 -13.03
C LEU A 222 3.81 6.84 -12.50
N ASP A 223 4.04 6.59 -11.21
CA ASP A 223 5.36 6.53 -10.58
C ASP A 223 5.44 5.25 -9.74
N MET A 224 6.06 4.22 -10.30
CA MET A 224 5.98 2.85 -9.77
C MET A 224 7.37 2.30 -9.51
N TYR A 225 7.56 1.65 -8.36
CA TYR A 225 8.79 0.90 -8.08
C TYR A 225 8.52 -0.38 -7.28
N CYS A 226 9.44 -1.34 -7.41
CA CYS A 226 9.35 -2.64 -6.74
C CYS A 226 8.04 -3.39 -7.05
N VAL A 227 7.60 -3.35 -8.32
CA VAL A 227 6.40 -4.02 -8.81
C VAL A 227 6.77 -5.14 -9.75
N ASP A 228 6.21 -6.33 -9.52
CA ASP A 228 6.27 -7.45 -10.47
C ASP A 228 4.90 -7.64 -11.16
N GLY A 229 4.85 -7.41 -12.46
CA GLY A 229 3.61 -7.47 -13.22
C GLY A 229 2.82 -6.15 -13.18
N LEU A 230 3.21 -5.21 -14.03
CA LEU A 230 2.48 -3.95 -14.25
C LEU A 230 1.93 -3.92 -15.68
N VAL A 231 0.62 -3.75 -15.79
CA VAL A 231 -0.07 -3.61 -17.08
C VAL A 231 -0.80 -2.27 -17.12
N PHE A 232 -0.51 -1.47 -18.15
CA PHE A 232 -1.22 -0.22 -18.43
C PHE A 232 -1.62 -0.23 -19.90
N GLU A 233 -2.92 -0.37 -20.19
CA GLU A 233 -3.41 -0.46 -21.57
C GLU A 233 -4.87 0.02 -21.73
N GLY A 234 -5.24 0.48 -22.92
CA GLY A 234 -6.60 0.92 -23.23
C GLY A 234 -7.03 2.21 -22.49
N ASN A 235 -6.10 2.90 -21.83
CA ASN A 235 -6.41 4.14 -21.13
C ASN A 235 -6.40 5.34 -22.08
N THR A 236 -7.20 6.35 -21.75
CA THR A 236 -7.20 7.65 -22.44
C THR A 236 -6.48 8.68 -21.59
N ILE A 237 -5.44 9.30 -22.15
CA ILE A 237 -4.70 10.39 -21.49
C ILE A 237 -5.00 11.70 -22.23
N ARG A 238 -5.44 12.71 -21.48
CA ARG A 238 -5.66 14.07 -21.96
C ARG A 238 -4.91 15.04 -21.05
N VAL A 239 -4.04 15.84 -21.63
CA VAL A 239 -3.36 16.92 -20.90
C VAL A 239 -4.14 18.21 -21.15
N ASN A 240 -4.60 18.85 -20.09
CA ASN A 240 -5.32 20.12 -20.13
C ASN A 240 -4.47 21.26 -19.52
N SER A 241 -5.03 22.44 -19.43
CA SER A 241 -4.38 23.65 -18.91
C SER A 241 -5.14 24.31 -17.76
N ASP A 242 -5.94 23.55 -17.03
CA ASP A 242 -6.77 24.06 -15.94
C ASP A 242 -5.93 24.55 -14.74
N TYR A 243 -4.78 23.93 -14.54
CA TYR A 243 -3.79 24.33 -13.55
C TYR A 243 -2.39 24.35 -14.16
N THR A 244 -1.44 24.98 -13.46
CA THR A 244 -0.04 24.98 -13.88
C THR A 244 0.69 23.82 -13.24
N SER A 245 1.35 22.96 -14.05
CA SER A 245 2.26 21.93 -13.54
C SER A 245 3.67 22.50 -13.37
N ASP A 246 4.37 22.07 -12.33
CA ASP A 246 5.80 22.27 -12.13
C ASP A 246 6.64 21.16 -12.80
N VAL A 247 5.99 20.12 -13.34
CA VAL A 247 6.61 19.07 -14.13
C VAL A 247 6.64 19.50 -15.61
N PRO A 248 7.80 19.45 -16.27
CA PRO A 248 7.89 19.74 -17.70
C PRO A 248 6.98 18.83 -18.53
N ALA A 249 6.31 19.39 -19.54
CA ALA A 249 5.36 18.64 -20.37
C ALA A 249 6.00 17.45 -21.12
N ASP A 250 7.32 17.51 -21.35
CA ASP A 250 8.12 16.45 -21.98
C ASP A 250 8.71 15.42 -21.00
N ALA A 251 8.42 15.56 -19.71
CA ALA A 251 8.93 14.64 -18.67
C ALA A 251 8.38 13.20 -18.77
N GLY A 252 7.43 12.97 -19.70
CA GLY A 252 6.79 11.67 -19.90
C GLY A 252 5.74 11.35 -18.83
N HIS A 253 4.90 10.36 -19.14
CA HIS A 253 3.78 9.98 -18.27
C HIS A 253 4.13 8.93 -17.23
N PHE A 254 5.20 8.18 -17.44
CA PHE A 254 5.50 6.97 -16.67
C PHE A 254 6.91 7.00 -16.12
N VAL A 255 7.03 6.66 -14.84
CA VAL A 255 8.29 6.32 -14.17
C VAL A 255 8.15 4.90 -13.64
N THR A 256 9.13 4.06 -13.95
CA THR A 256 9.18 2.68 -13.43
C THR A 256 10.62 2.36 -13.02
N GLU A 257 10.82 2.03 -11.74
CA GLU A 257 12.13 1.70 -11.17
C GLU A 257 12.06 0.35 -10.46
N HIS A 258 13.06 -0.50 -10.61
CA HIS A 258 13.12 -1.83 -9.98
C HIS A 258 11.84 -2.66 -10.21
N CYS A 259 11.19 -2.49 -11.37
CA CYS A 259 9.99 -3.22 -11.77
C CYS A 259 10.34 -4.36 -12.74
N ARG A 260 9.50 -5.42 -12.75
CA ARG A 260 9.59 -6.55 -13.69
C ARG A 260 8.25 -6.75 -14.39
N ASN A 261 8.29 -7.42 -15.54
CA ASN A 261 7.08 -7.78 -16.30
C ASN A 261 6.16 -6.58 -16.56
N VAL A 262 6.74 -5.46 -17.00
CA VAL A 262 6.03 -4.21 -17.28
C VAL A 262 5.54 -4.19 -18.72
N ARG A 263 4.25 -3.95 -18.91
CA ARG A 263 3.62 -3.71 -20.21
C ARG A 263 2.83 -2.41 -20.18
N ILE A 264 3.28 -1.44 -20.97
CA ILE A 264 2.63 -0.15 -21.14
C ILE A 264 2.33 0.04 -22.62
N SER A 265 1.06 0.18 -22.96
CA SER A 265 0.58 0.52 -24.31
C SER A 265 -0.45 1.63 -24.25
N GLN A 266 -0.32 2.59 -25.16
CA GLN A 266 -1.21 3.73 -25.33
C GLN A 266 -2.07 3.53 -26.57
#